data_f302e58260dd58d78d6f6660372c50a5
#
_entry.id   f302e58260dd58d78d6f6660372c50a5
#
_cell.length_a   1.000
_cell.length_b   1.000
_cell.length_c   1.000
_cell.angle_alpha   90.00
_cell.angle_beta   90.00
_cell.angle_gamma   90.00
#
_symmetry.space_group_name_H-M   'P 1'
#
loop_
_entity.id
_entity.type
_entity.pdbx_description
1 polymer ?
#
loop_
_entity_poly.entity_id
_entity_poly.type
_entity_poly.pdbx_seq_one_letter_code
_entity_poly.pdbx_strand_id
1 'polypeptide(L)'
;MVSPDRDKWRSTLLAGQLFKAMQMSELDAILALATERQVRRGQIIFQKGDAGSSMMAVLTGRVRVGTNSPEGKELTLDIIDPGEVFGEIALLDGKPRSADATATEDSTLLVLGRREVLPFLMANPDLMFRVLMVVCGRLRQSSVALEDLALFDLPGRLARVVLKLADDYGRKTGDGVRINVRLSQKDLSNLVATSRESVNKQLAVWRAKGVLGMQGSSMILLDRAALEELVGPGRELS
;
A
#
# COMPACT_ATOMS: atom_id res chain seq x y z
N MET A 1 1.30 28.98 -17.73
CA MET A 1 2.23 29.10 -16.59
C MET A 1 2.17 27.76 -15.89
N VAL A 2 3.22 26.94 -15.99
CA VAL A 2 3.28 25.61 -15.36
C VAL A 2 3.38 25.82 -13.85
N SER A 3 2.45 25.27 -13.07
CA SER A 3 2.50 25.32 -11.61
C SER A 3 3.81 24.68 -11.11
N PRO A 4 4.55 25.29 -10.17
CA PRO A 4 5.80 24.73 -9.63
C PRO A 4 5.64 23.34 -9.00
N ASP A 5 4.41 22.91 -8.72
CA ASP A 5 4.11 21.57 -8.19
C ASP A 5 4.17 20.46 -9.25
N ARG A 6 4.00 20.77 -10.56
CA ARG A 6 3.97 19.73 -11.60
C ARG A 6 5.29 18.96 -11.75
N ASP A 7 6.42 19.60 -11.57
CA ASP A 7 7.73 18.91 -11.66
C ASP A 7 7.95 17.96 -10.47
N LYS A 8 7.48 18.34 -9.30
CA LYS A 8 7.46 17.47 -8.12
C LYS A 8 6.53 16.27 -8.32
N TRP A 9 5.37 16.47 -8.93
CA TRP A 9 4.44 15.38 -9.25
C TRP A 9 5.03 14.40 -10.26
N ARG A 10 5.70 14.90 -11.30
CA ARG A 10 6.39 14.06 -12.28
C ARG A 10 7.41 13.15 -11.62
N SER A 11 8.28 13.69 -10.77
CA SER A 11 9.30 12.90 -10.09
C SER A 11 8.69 11.83 -9.15
N THR A 12 7.62 12.16 -8.44
CA THR A 12 6.90 11.22 -7.59
C THR A 12 6.24 10.10 -8.40
N LEU A 13 5.54 10.45 -9.48
CA LEU A 13 4.84 9.47 -10.32
C LEU A 13 5.83 8.54 -11.02
N LEU A 14 6.95 9.07 -11.53
CA LEU A 14 7.99 8.25 -12.18
C LEU A 14 8.71 7.28 -11.21
N ALA A 15 8.60 7.48 -9.92
CA ALA A 15 9.07 6.49 -8.92
C ALA A 15 8.11 5.30 -8.80
N GLY A 16 6.83 5.46 -9.14
CA GLY A 16 5.81 4.42 -9.05
C GLY A 16 5.82 3.45 -10.23
N GLN A 17 5.40 2.21 -9.96
CA GLN A 17 5.46 1.09 -10.91
C GLN A 17 4.74 1.37 -12.23
N LEU A 18 3.57 2.03 -12.19
CA LEU A 18 2.78 2.33 -13.38
C LEU A 18 3.50 3.32 -14.32
N PHE A 19 4.11 4.35 -13.75
CA PHE A 19 4.62 5.50 -14.50
C PHE A 19 6.13 5.42 -14.78
N LYS A 20 6.88 4.53 -14.12
CA LYS A 20 8.35 4.44 -14.09
C LYS A 20 9.04 4.46 -15.46
N ALA A 21 8.40 3.94 -16.50
CA ALA A 21 9.01 3.89 -17.83
C ALA A 21 8.20 4.69 -18.86
N MET A 22 7.36 5.65 -18.42
CA MET A 22 6.66 6.55 -19.32
C MET A 22 7.61 7.62 -19.85
N GLN A 23 7.39 7.99 -21.10
CA GLN A 23 8.02 9.19 -21.64
C GLN A 23 7.39 10.43 -21.05
N MET A 24 8.14 11.53 -20.96
CA MET A 24 7.64 12.77 -20.37
C MET A 24 6.39 13.31 -21.08
N SER A 25 6.30 13.16 -22.40
CA SER A 25 5.12 13.55 -23.19
C SER A 25 3.87 12.75 -22.83
N GLU A 26 4.00 11.45 -22.56
CA GLU A 26 2.89 10.59 -22.14
C GLU A 26 2.42 10.94 -20.72
N LEU A 27 3.38 11.18 -19.82
CA LEU A 27 3.09 11.63 -18.46
C LEU A 27 2.37 12.99 -18.46
N ASP A 28 2.83 13.93 -19.28
CA ASP A 28 2.18 15.23 -19.41
C ASP A 28 0.76 15.12 -19.97
N ALA A 29 0.53 14.22 -20.91
CA ALA A 29 -0.81 13.95 -21.42
C ALA A 29 -1.75 13.40 -20.33
N ILE A 30 -1.28 12.48 -19.49
CA ILE A 30 -2.05 11.98 -18.32
C ILE A 30 -2.29 13.09 -17.30
N LEU A 31 -1.27 13.88 -16.97
CA LEU A 31 -1.40 15.00 -16.05
C LEU A 31 -2.39 16.07 -16.54
N ALA A 32 -2.53 16.23 -17.86
CA ALA A 32 -3.52 17.14 -18.45
C ALA A 32 -4.98 16.64 -18.26
N LEU A 33 -5.19 15.34 -18.12
CA LEU A 33 -6.50 14.71 -17.89
C LEU A 33 -6.88 14.63 -16.40
N ALA A 34 -5.94 14.93 -15.52
CA ALA A 34 -6.09 14.70 -14.10
C ALA A 34 -6.51 15.96 -13.34
N THR A 35 -7.20 15.76 -12.22
CA THR A 35 -7.52 16.79 -11.24
C THR A 35 -6.89 16.47 -9.89
N GLU A 36 -6.44 17.52 -9.19
CA GLU A 36 -5.90 17.38 -7.84
C GLU A 36 -7.01 17.28 -6.80
N ARG A 37 -6.85 16.42 -5.81
CA ARG A 37 -7.73 16.32 -4.65
C ARG A 37 -6.90 16.21 -3.38
N GLN A 38 -7.09 17.14 -2.45
CA GLN A 38 -6.51 17.07 -1.12
C GLN A 38 -7.46 16.33 -0.17
N VAL A 39 -6.91 15.47 0.65
CA VAL A 39 -7.64 14.71 1.67
C VAL A 39 -6.88 14.75 2.99
N ARG A 40 -7.61 14.85 4.09
CA ARG A 40 -7.04 14.87 5.43
C ARG A 40 -6.86 13.45 5.97
N ARG A 41 -5.96 13.29 6.90
CA ARG A 41 -5.80 12.05 7.67
C ARG A 41 -7.13 11.57 8.22
N GLY A 42 -7.45 10.28 8.04
CA GLY A 42 -8.69 9.64 8.46
C GLY A 42 -9.87 9.87 7.51
N GLN A 43 -9.72 10.70 6.48
CA GLN A 43 -10.80 10.94 5.52
C GLN A 43 -11.01 9.73 4.63
N ILE A 44 -12.27 9.30 4.50
CA ILE A 44 -12.69 8.28 3.55
C ILE A 44 -12.70 8.89 2.15
N ILE A 45 -11.99 8.26 1.22
CA ILE A 45 -11.87 8.68 -0.17
C ILE A 45 -13.02 8.12 -0.99
N PHE A 46 -13.28 6.82 -0.80
CA PHE A 46 -14.46 6.09 -1.28
C PHE A 46 -14.68 4.82 -0.44
N GLN A 47 -15.87 4.24 -0.51
CA GLN A 47 -16.24 3.02 0.19
C GLN A 47 -16.50 1.88 -0.80
N LYS A 48 -16.36 0.64 -0.32
CA LYS A 48 -16.76 -0.56 -1.06
C LYS A 48 -18.22 -0.47 -1.46
N GLY A 49 -18.50 -0.72 -2.73
CA GLY A 49 -19.86 -0.60 -3.30
C GLY A 49 -20.16 0.76 -3.92
N ASP A 50 -19.39 1.82 -3.67
CA ASP A 50 -19.56 3.10 -4.34
C ASP A 50 -19.35 2.98 -5.85
N ALA A 51 -19.96 3.89 -6.63
CA ALA A 51 -19.73 3.97 -8.07
C ALA A 51 -18.23 4.21 -8.38
N GLY A 52 -17.65 3.36 -9.23
CA GLY A 52 -16.22 3.37 -9.55
C GLY A 52 -15.93 4.06 -10.88
N SER A 53 -15.89 5.39 -10.92
CA SER A 53 -15.68 6.17 -12.16
C SER A 53 -14.29 6.81 -12.30
N SER A 54 -13.34 6.46 -11.44
CA SER A 54 -12.00 7.03 -11.46
C SER A 54 -10.96 6.10 -10.84
N MET A 55 -9.69 6.28 -11.20
CA MET A 55 -8.53 5.83 -10.43
C MET A 55 -7.80 7.03 -9.87
N MET A 56 -6.94 6.82 -8.91
CA MET A 56 -6.18 7.87 -8.26
C MET A 56 -4.72 7.46 -8.11
N ALA A 57 -3.81 8.44 -8.20
CA ALA A 57 -2.41 8.28 -7.83
C ALA A 57 -2.12 9.09 -6.57
N VAL A 58 -1.30 8.57 -5.67
CA VAL A 58 -0.84 9.30 -4.49
C VAL A 58 0.34 10.16 -4.88
N LEU A 59 0.24 11.47 -4.65
CA LEU A 59 1.35 12.42 -4.86
C LEU A 59 2.13 12.64 -3.55
N THR A 60 1.41 12.77 -2.44
CA THR A 60 1.97 12.91 -1.09
C THR A 60 1.08 12.20 -0.08
N GLY A 61 1.63 11.82 1.07
CA GLY A 61 0.90 11.10 2.12
C GLY A 61 0.76 9.61 1.82
N ARG A 62 -0.26 8.95 2.39
CA ARG A 62 -0.53 7.52 2.22
C ARG A 62 -2.01 7.22 2.27
N VAL A 63 -2.42 6.19 1.54
CA VAL A 63 -3.80 5.71 1.51
C VAL A 63 -3.84 4.23 1.88
N ARG A 64 -4.70 3.86 2.83
CA ARG A 64 -5.02 2.47 3.15
C ARG A 64 -6.18 2.02 2.28
N VAL A 65 -5.98 0.93 1.57
CA VAL A 65 -7.03 0.18 0.86
C VAL A 65 -7.39 -1.04 1.70
N GLY A 66 -8.67 -1.29 1.94
CA GLY A 66 -9.09 -2.36 2.83
C GLY A 66 -10.59 -2.62 2.79
N THR A 67 -11.07 -3.38 3.75
CA THR A 67 -12.49 -3.68 3.92
C THR A 67 -12.84 -3.73 5.40
N ASN A 68 -14.10 -3.47 5.70
CA ASN A 68 -14.63 -3.54 7.07
C ASN A 68 -15.68 -4.64 7.15
N SER A 69 -15.68 -5.43 8.24
CA SER A 69 -16.80 -6.33 8.53
C SER A 69 -17.98 -5.53 9.10
N PRO A 70 -19.20 -6.11 9.11
CA PRO A 70 -20.35 -5.50 9.76
C PRO A 70 -20.14 -5.17 11.24
N GLU A 71 -19.30 -5.96 11.92
CA GLU A 71 -18.93 -5.79 13.34
C GLU A 71 -17.81 -4.77 13.55
N GLY A 72 -17.38 -4.08 12.47
CA GLY A 72 -16.35 -3.03 12.53
C GLY A 72 -14.91 -3.54 12.60
N LYS A 73 -14.65 -4.82 12.30
CA LYS A 73 -13.28 -5.32 12.11
C LYS A 73 -12.75 -4.80 10.78
N GLU A 74 -11.57 -4.23 10.82
CA GLU A 74 -10.89 -3.71 9.63
C GLU A 74 -9.85 -4.72 9.14
N LEU A 75 -9.81 -4.95 7.82
CA LEU A 75 -8.75 -5.68 7.13
C LEU A 75 -8.05 -4.74 6.16
N THR A 76 -6.76 -4.58 6.30
CA THR A 76 -5.93 -3.85 5.33
C THR A 76 -5.49 -4.82 4.23
N LEU A 77 -5.83 -4.47 3.00
CA LEU A 77 -5.42 -5.22 1.81
C LEU A 77 -4.14 -4.66 1.23
N ASP A 78 -3.97 -3.32 1.28
CA ASP A 78 -2.80 -2.64 0.74
C ASP A 78 -2.59 -1.27 1.38
N ILE A 79 -1.35 -0.79 1.37
CA ILE A 79 -0.94 0.58 1.73
C ILE A 79 -0.33 1.20 0.48
N ILE A 80 -0.95 2.25 -0.01
CA ILE A 80 -0.57 2.93 -1.25
C ILE A 80 0.35 4.10 -0.91
N ASP A 81 1.58 4.01 -1.34
CA ASP A 81 2.62 5.02 -1.15
C ASP A 81 2.64 6.07 -2.30
N PRO A 82 3.37 7.18 -2.13
CA PRO A 82 3.55 8.17 -3.21
C PRO A 82 4.11 7.54 -4.50
N GLY A 83 3.49 7.88 -5.63
CA GLY A 83 3.79 7.32 -6.95
C GLY A 83 2.92 6.12 -7.33
N GLU A 84 2.23 5.51 -6.39
CA GLU A 84 1.36 4.36 -6.66
C GLU A 84 -0.09 4.77 -6.95
N VAL A 85 -0.83 3.85 -7.57
CA VAL A 85 -2.23 4.06 -7.99
C VAL A 85 -3.18 3.15 -7.23
N PHE A 86 -4.44 3.56 -7.11
CA PHE A 86 -5.52 2.75 -6.54
C PHE A 86 -6.87 3.10 -7.18
N GLY A 87 -7.86 2.20 -7.02
CA GLY A 87 -9.19 2.34 -7.61
C GLY A 87 -9.25 2.02 -9.11
N GLU A 88 -8.18 1.46 -9.67
CA GLU A 88 -8.04 1.05 -11.07
C GLU A 88 -8.98 -0.09 -11.44
N ILE A 89 -9.32 -1.00 -10.52
CA ILE A 89 -10.19 -2.15 -10.78
C ILE A 89 -11.54 -1.65 -11.29
N ALA A 90 -12.20 -0.78 -10.52
CA ALA A 90 -13.49 -0.21 -10.89
C ALA A 90 -13.41 0.70 -12.14
N LEU A 91 -12.26 1.35 -12.37
CA LEU A 91 -12.04 2.11 -13.61
C LEU A 91 -12.01 1.17 -14.83
N LEU A 92 -11.35 0.01 -14.72
CA LEU A 92 -11.19 -0.94 -15.81
C LEU A 92 -12.50 -1.70 -16.10
N ASP A 93 -13.11 -2.32 -15.08
CA ASP A 93 -14.25 -3.21 -15.27
C ASP A 93 -15.62 -2.50 -15.21
N GLY A 94 -15.65 -1.24 -14.78
CA GLY A 94 -16.87 -0.43 -14.69
C GLY A 94 -17.82 -0.86 -13.56
N LYS A 95 -17.38 -1.72 -12.65
CA LYS A 95 -18.17 -2.20 -11.50
C LYS A 95 -17.97 -1.27 -10.29
N PRO A 96 -18.80 -1.40 -9.24
CA PRO A 96 -18.60 -0.71 -7.98
C PRO A 96 -17.23 -0.94 -7.36
N ARG A 97 -16.80 -0.04 -6.47
CA ARG A 97 -15.54 -0.16 -5.72
C ARG A 97 -15.46 -1.51 -5.01
N SER A 98 -14.35 -2.23 -5.16
CA SER A 98 -14.11 -3.54 -4.56
C SER A 98 -13.65 -3.47 -3.10
N ALA A 99 -13.19 -2.30 -2.65
CA ALA A 99 -12.66 -2.06 -1.31
C ALA A 99 -12.92 -0.61 -0.88
N ASP A 100 -12.70 -0.32 0.42
CA ASP A 100 -12.64 1.03 0.97
C ASP A 100 -11.27 1.64 0.74
N ALA A 101 -11.20 2.97 0.61
CA ALA A 101 -9.94 3.72 0.61
C ALA A 101 -10.00 4.87 1.62
N THR A 102 -9.00 4.94 2.50
CA THR A 102 -8.93 5.94 3.58
C THR A 102 -7.52 6.52 3.66
N ALA A 103 -7.40 7.84 3.76
CA ALA A 103 -6.12 8.51 3.95
C ALA A 103 -5.56 8.21 5.36
N THR A 104 -4.34 7.69 5.46
CA THR A 104 -3.65 7.46 6.75
C THR A 104 -2.82 8.65 7.19
N GLU A 105 -2.54 9.56 6.26
CA GLU A 105 -1.84 10.83 6.43
C GLU A 105 -2.57 11.91 5.63
N ASP A 106 -2.29 13.20 5.89
CA ASP A 106 -2.73 14.27 5.00
C ASP A 106 -2.11 14.02 3.62
N SER A 107 -2.95 13.88 2.60
CA SER A 107 -2.53 13.37 1.31
C SER A 107 -3.03 14.23 0.17
N THR A 108 -2.22 14.31 -0.88
CA THR A 108 -2.59 14.90 -2.16
C THR A 108 -2.70 13.78 -3.20
N LEU A 109 -3.84 13.72 -3.86
CA LEU A 109 -4.17 12.70 -4.84
C LEU A 109 -4.34 13.32 -6.22
N LEU A 110 -3.92 12.60 -7.23
CA LEU A 110 -4.22 12.88 -8.62
C LEU A 110 -5.39 12.00 -9.04
N VAL A 111 -6.51 12.60 -9.41
CA VAL A 111 -7.74 11.88 -9.78
C VAL A 111 -7.83 11.81 -11.30
N LEU A 112 -7.98 10.61 -11.83
CA LEU A 112 -8.06 10.31 -13.25
C LEU A 112 -9.44 9.68 -13.55
N GLY A 113 -10.29 10.44 -14.21
CA GLY A 113 -11.64 10.02 -14.57
C GLY A 113 -11.65 8.90 -15.63
N ARG A 114 -12.58 7.96 -15.52
CA ARG A 114 -12.69 6.83 -16.44
C ARG A 114 -12.95 7.28 -17.89
N ARG A 115 -13.77 8.31 -18.06
CA ARG A 115 -14.15 8.81 -19.40
C ARG A 115 -12.96 9.35 -20.17
N GLU A 116 -12.02 10.00 -19.48
CA GLU A 116 -10.85 10.62 -20.06
C GLU A 116 -9.69 9.61 -20.19
N VAL A 117 -9.48 8.81 -19.15
CA VAL A 117 -8.30 7.93 -19.05
C VAL A 117 -8.47 6.64 -19.83
N LEU A 118 -9.65 6.04 -19.86
CA LEU A 118 -9.81 4.75 -20.54
C LEU A 118 -9.54 4.81 -22.04
N PRO A 119 -10.03 5.82 -22.80
CA PRO A 119 -9.66 5.99 -24.21
C PRO A 119 -8.15 6.21 -24.40
N PHE A 120 -7.52 6.97 -23.49
CA PHE A 120 -6.07 7.18 -23.51
C PHE A 120 -5.29 5.89 -23.29
N LEU A 121 -5.70 5.07 -22.32
CA LEU A 121 -5.09 3.76 -22.07
C LEU A 121 -5.26 2.82 -23.28
N MET A 122 -6.43 2.81 -23.90
CA MET A 122 -6.70 1.98 -25.09
C MET A 122 -5.86 2.42 -26.32
N ALA A 123 -5.56 3.71 -26.42
CA ALA A 123 -4.69 4.23 -27.47
C ALA A 123 -3.19 4.00 -27.19
N ASN A 124 -2.83 3.60 -25.95
CA ASN A 124 -1.44 3.39 -25.50
C ASN A 124 -1.29 1.97 -24.93
N PRO A 125 -1.10 0.94 -25.77
CA PRO A 125 -1.08 -0.46 -25.35
C PRO A 125 -0.01 -0.77 -24.27
N ASP A 126 1.15 -0.16 -24.35
CA ASP A 126 2.23 -0.34 -23.36
C ASP A 126 1.79 0.15 -21.96
N LEU A 127 1.07 1.26 -21.90
CA LEU A 127 0.54 1.78 -20.64
C LEU A 127 -0.59 0.89 -20.12
N MET A 128 -1.47 0.41 -20.99
CA MET A 128 -2.51 -0.55 -20.62
C MET A 128 -1.88 -1.83 -20.06
N PHE A 129 -0.80 -2.34 -20.68
CA PHE A 129 -0.08 -3.51 -20.16
C PHE A 129 0.50 -3.25 -18.77
N ARG A 130 1.01 -2.05 -18.48
CA ARG A 130 1.51 -1.69 -17.14
C ARG A 130 0.39 -1.63 -16.11
N VAL A 131 -0.78 -1.09 -16.46
CA VAL A 131 -1.97 -1.14 -15.59
C VAL A 131 -2.33 -2.60 -15.27
N LEU A 132 -2.29 -3.49 -16.27
CA LEU A 132 -2.49 -4.91 -16.08
C LEU A 132 -1.45 -5.52 -15.12
N MET A 133 -0.18 -5.14 -15.24
CA MET A 133 0.87 -5.61 -14.32
C MET A 133 0.64 -5.17 -12.88
N VAL A 134 0.11 -3.97 -12.64
CA VAL A 134 -0.32 -3.51 -11.30
C VAL A 134 -1.42 -4.43 -10.75
N VAL A 135 -2.44 -4.74 -11.55
CA VAL A 135 -3.54 -5.63 -11.15
C VAL A 135 -3.04 -7.06 -10.89
N CYS A 136 -2.13 -7.58 -11.72
CA CYS A 136 -1.50 -8.89 -11.51
C CYS A 136 -0.67 -8.92 -10.20
N GLY A 137 0.04 -7.83 -9.89
CA GLY A 137 0.75 -7.66 -8.62
C GLY A 137 -0.18 -7.77 -7.43
N ARG A 138 -1.31 -7.06 -7.47
CA ARG A 138 -2.32 -7.12 -6.41
C ARG A 138 -2.99 -8.48 -6.27
N LEU A 139 -3.23 -9.17 -7.38
CA LEU A 139 -3.74 -10.54 -7.34
C LEU A 139 -2.75 -11.47 -6.63
N ARG A 140 -1.46 -11.37 -6.93
CA ARG A 140 -0.41 -12.14 -6.23
C ARG A 140 -0.37 -11.82 -4.74
N GLN A 141 -0.38 -10.54 -4.37
CA GLN A 141 -0.42 -10.12 -2.96
C GLN A 141 -1.65 -10.67 -2.23
N SER A 142 -2.82 -10.63 -2.88
CA SER A 142 -4.05 -11.19 -2.31
C SER A 142 -3.95 -12.71 -2.14
N SER A 143 -3.34 -13.43 -3.08
CA SER A 143 -3.10 -14.88 -2.98
C SER A 143 -2.17 -15.21 -1.81
N VAL A 144 -1.07 -14.46 -1.66
CA VAL A 144 -0.13 -14.61 -0.52
C VAL A 144 -0.83 -14.32 0.81
N ALA A 145 -1.63 -13.26 0.89
CA ALA A 145 -2.38 -12.93 2.11
C ALA A 145 -3.39 -14.03 2.48
N LEU A 146 -4.04 -14.65 1.48
CA LEU A 146 -4.94 -15.77 1.69
C LEU A 146 -4.19 -17.02 2.20
N GLU A 147 -3.03 -17.33 1.60
CA GLU A 147 -2.16 -18.41 2.08
C GLU A 147 -1.70 -18.16 3.51
N ASP A 148 -1.33 -16.93 3.85
CA ASP A 148 -0.91 -16.55 5.19
C ASP A 148 -2.02 -16.79 6.22
N LEU A 149 -3.26 -16.43 5.89
CA LEU A 149 -4.41 -16.67 6.76
C LEU A 149 -4.73 -18.15 6.95
N ALA A 150 -4.48 -18.97 5.93
CA ALA A 150 -4.78 -20.40 5.95
C ALA A 150 -3.69 -21.24 6.58
N LEU A 151 -2.42 -20.87 6.43
CA LEU A 151 -1.27 -21.72 6.74
C LEU A 151 -0.45 -21.27 7.96
N PHE A 152 -0.56 -20.00 8.37
CA PHE A 152 0.22 -19.47 9.49
C PHE A 152 -0.64 -19.06 10.68
N ASP A 153 -0.11 -19.30 11.86
CA ASP A 153 -0.62 -18.72 13.10
C ASP A 153 -0.31 -17.22 13.19
N LEU A 154 -0.76 -16.55 14.25
CA LEU A 154 -0.52 -15.12 14.42
C LEU A 154 0.99 -14.74 14.45
N PRO A 155 1.87 -15.45 15.20
CA PRO A 155 3.30 -15.16 15.15
C PRO A 155 3.87 -15.20 13.74
N GLY A 156 3.55 -16.23 12.96
CA GLY A 156 4.01 -16.37 11.57
C GLY A 156 3.53 -15.24 10.66
N ARG A 157 2.22 -14.91 10.68
CA ARG A 157 1.69 -13.78 9.90
C ARG A 157 2.32 -12.45 10.29
N LEU A 158 2.48 -12.20 11.60
CA LEU A 158 3.08 -10.95 12.07
C LEU A 158 4.57 -10.87 11.72
N ALA A 159 5.29 -12.00 11.74
CA ALA A 159 6.69 -12.08 11.30
C ALA A 159 6.83 -11.69 9.83
N ARG A 160 5.97 -12.21 8.94
CA ARG A 160 5.95 -11.85 7.51
C ARG A 160 5.73 -10.36 7.31
N VAL A 161 4.75 -9.78 7.99
CA VAL A 161 4.49 -8.33 7.91
C VAL A 161 5.70 -7.52 8.38
N VAL A 162 6.33 -7.88 9.50
CA VAL A 162 7.50 -7.16 10.02
C VAL A 162 8.70 -7.29 9.08
N LEU A 163 8.94 -8.49 8.52
CA LEU A 163 10.01 -8.71 7.55
C LEU A 163 9.78 -7.89 6.28
N LYS A 164 8.57 -7.91 5.73
CA LYS A 164 8.20 -7.08 4.56
C LYS A 164 8.41 -5.59 4.85
N LEU A 165 7.95 -5.10 5.99
CA LEU A 165 8.15 -3.69 6.38
C LEU A 165 9.65 -3.35 6.54
N ALA A 166 10.47 -4.30 6.99
CA ALA A 166 11.91 -4.11 7.08
C ALA A 166 12.58 -4.08 5.70
N ASP A 167 12.08 -4.84 4.73
CA ASP A 167 12.57 -4.83 3.35
C ASP A 167 12.15 -3.56 2.60
N ASP A 168 10.88 -3.14 2.72
CA ASP A 168 10.33 -1.99 2.00
C ASP A 168 10.79 -0.64 2.61
N TYR A 169 10.84 -0.53 3.94
CA TYR A 169 11.06 0.74 4.65
C TYR A 169 12.25 0.72 5.61
N GLY A 170 13.04 -0.36 5.60
CA GLY A 170 14.14 -0.56 6.54
C GLY A 170 15.36 0.28 6.20
N ARG A 171 16.03 0.81 7.23
CA ARG A 171 17.38 1.37 7.15
C ARG A 171 18.27 0.61 8.12
N LYS A 172 19.42 0.13 7.64
CA LYS A 172 20.43 -0.50 8.48
C LYS A 172 20.95 0.50 9.53
N THR A 173 21.04 0.04 10.77
CA THR A 173 21.63 0.75 11.91
C THR A 173 22.67 -0.14 12.56
N GLY A 174 23.44 0.37 13.54
CA GLY A 174 24.43 -0.45 14.26
C GLY A 174 23.83 -1.67 14.97
N ASP A 175 22.58 -1.56 15.41
CA ASP A 175 21.89 -2.59 16.23
C ASP A 175 20.89 -3.44 15.43
N GLY A 176 20.69 -3.17 14.13
CA GLY A 176 19.72 -3.91 13.32
C GLY A 176 19.13 -3.10 12.17
N VAL A 177 17.86 -3.36 11.83
CA VAL A 177 17.14 -2.66 10.75
C VAL A 177 16.02 -1.81 11.37
N ARG A 178 16.15 -0.48 11.29
CA ARG A 178 15.10 0.44 11.71
C ARG A 178 14.04 0.54 10.62
N ILE A 179 12.79 0.28 10.97
CA ILE A 179 11.64 0.38 10.09
C ILE A 179 11.11 1.82 10.14
N ASN A 180 11.27 2.55 9.03
CA ASN A 180 10.95 3.99 8.94
C ASN A 180 9.53 4.27 8.46
N VAL A 181 8.58 3.39 8.78
CA VAL A 181 7.15 3.60 8.56
C VAL A 181 6.44 3.77 9.90
N ARG A 182 5.54 4.76 9.99
CA ARG A 182 4.73 4.96 11.19
C ARG A 182 3.45 4.14 11.08
N LEU A 183 3.48 2.94 11.61
CA LEU A 183 2.30 2.10 11.76
C LEU A 183 1.92 1.99 13.23
N SER A 184 0.65 2.23 13.52
CA SER A 184 0.11 1.98 14.85
C SER A 184 -0.09 0.48 15.06
N GLN A 185 -0.24 0.06 16.32
CA GLN A 185 -0.60 -1.33 16.63
C GLN A 185 -1.96 -1.74 16.03
N LYS A 186 -2.85 -0.75 15.79
CA LYS A 186 -4.10 -0.98 15.07
C LYS A 186 -3.83 -1.29 13.60
N ASP A 187 -2.92 -0.55 12.96
CA ASP A 187 -2.56 -0.80 11.56
C ASP A 187 -1.94 -2.19 11.39
N LEU A 188 -1.01 -2.58 12.29
CA LEU A 188 -0.46 -3.93 12.31
C LEU A 188 -1.54 -5.00 12.52
N SER A 189 -2.49 -4.78 13.43
CA SER A 189 -3.58 -5.74 13.66
C SER A 189 -4.49 -5.90 12.44
N ASN A 190 -4.71 -4.82 11.70
CA ASN A 190 -5.48 -4.82 10.46
C ASN A 190 -4.74 -5.54 9.31
N LEU A 191 -3.40 -5.43 9.26
CA LEU A 191 -2.57 -6.14 8.27
C LEU A 191 -2.55 -7.66 8.50
N VAL A 192 -2.58 -8.12 9.75
CA VAL A 192 -2.54 -9.55 10.08
C VAL A 192 -3.92 -10.15 10.43
N ALA A 193 -4.99 -9.41 10.19
CA ALA A 193 -6.39 -9.84 10.41
C ALA A 193 -6.64 -10.38 11.84
N THR A 194 -6.21 -9.62 12.87
CA THR A 194 -6.37 -10.04 14.28
C THR A 194 -6.70 -8.85 15.21
N SER A 195 -6.84 -9.10 16.52
CA SER A 195 -7.08 -8.04 17.49
C SER A 195 -5.80 -7.27 17.82
N ARG A 196 -5.93 -5.98 18.15
CA ARG A 196 -4.84 -5.14 18.65
C ARG A 196 -4.16 -5.74 19.89
N GLU A 197 -4.94 -6.36 20.77
CA GLU A 197 -4.44 -7.01 21.99
C GLU A 197 -3.51 -8.17 21.67
N SER A 198 -3.90 -9.02 20.70
CA SER A 198 -3.10 -10.16 20.25
C SER A 198 -1.77 -9.71 19.64
N VAL A 199 -1.79 -8.67 18.80
CA VAL A 199 -0.55 -8.08 18.26
C VAL A 199 0.33 -7.53 19.37
N ASN A 200 -0.24 -6.79 20.33
CA ASN A 200 0.53 -6.22 21.45
C ASN A 200 1.21 -7.29 22.28
N LYS A 201 0.48 -8.37 22.59
CA LYS A 201 1.01 -9.52 23.33
C LYS A 201 2.19 -10.14 22.58
N GLN A 202 2.06 -10.37 21.28
CA GLN A 202 3.12 -10.95 20.46
C GLN A 202 4.34 -10.05 20.35
N LEU A 203 4.15 -8.75 20.12
CA LEU A 203 5.24 -7.77 20.08
C LEU A 203 5.97 -7.67 21.43
N ALA A 204 5.25 -7.77 22.54
CA ALA A 204 5.85 -7.80 23.88
C ALA A 204 6.75 -9.04 24.08
N VAL A 205 6.30 -10.21 23.62
CA VAL A 205 7.12 -11.44 23.63
C VAL A 205 8.40 -11.27 22.83
N TRP A 206 8.30 -10.72 21.62
CA TRP A 206 9.49 -10.53 20.76
C TRP A 206 10.46 -9.48 21.32
N ARG A 207 9.95 -8.42 21.97
CA ARG A 207 10.81 -7.46 22.67
C ARG A 207 11.53 -8.09 23.85
N ALA A 208 10.84 -8.89 24.66
CA ALA A 208 11.47 -9.59 25.78
C ALA A 208 12.56 -10.60 25.35
N LYS A 209 12.42 -11.17 24.14
CA LYS A 209 13.40 -12.07 23.53
C LYS A 209 14.52 -11.36 22.76
N GLY A 210 14.51 -10.03 22.68
CA GLY A 210 15.50 -9.28 21.92
C GLY A 210 15.36 -9.40 20.39
N VAL A 211 14.24 -9.89 19.88
CA VAL A 211 13.97 -9.98 18.43
C VAL A 211 13.63 -8.61 17.84
N LEU A 212 12.86 -7.81 18.59
CA LEU A 212 12.48 -6.45 18.23
C LEU A 212 12.90 -5.46 19.31
N GLY A 213 13.29 -4.25 18.86
CA GLY A 213 13.50 -3.08 19.70
C GLY A 213 12.56 -1.94 19.34
N MET A 214 12.55 -0.90 20.17
CA MET A 214 11.85 0.36 19.91
C MET A 214 12.82 1.52 20.10
N GLN A 215 12.85 2.46 19.16
CA GLN A 215 13.57 3.72 19.31
C GLN A 215 12.62 4.87 19.00
N GLY A 216 12.11 5.50 20.07
CA GLY A 216 11.00 6.43 19.96
C GLY A 216 9.73 5.72 19.45
N SER A 217 9.18 6.18 18.34
CA SER A 217 8.02 5.56 17.68
C SER A 217 8.38 4.55 16.59
N SER A 218 9.69 4.34 16.31
CA SER A 218 10.15 3.42 15.25
C SER A 218 10.47 2.04 15.82
N MET A 219 10.05 1.00 15.11
CA MET A 219 10.43 -0.38 15.38
C MET A 219 11.81 -0.68 14.83
N ILE A 220 12.61 -1.45 15.57
CA ILE A 220 13.92 -1.95 15.12
C ILE A 220 13.86 -3.47 15.10
N LEU A 221 14.14 -4.07 13.96
CA LEU A 221 14.34 -5.49 13.81
C LEU A 221 15.79 -5.82 14.21
N LEU A 222 15.97 -6.47 15.36
CA LEU A 222 17.27 -6.80 15.94
C LEU A 222 17.73 -8.19 15.49
N ASP A 223 16.83 -9.16 15.46
CA ASP A 223 17.10 -10.53 15.04
C ASP A 223 16.14 -10.92 13.90
N ARG A 224 16.64 -10.79 12.67
CA ARG A 224 15.90 -11.14 11.46
C ARG A 224 15.70 -12.66 11.36
N ALA A 225 16.73 -13.45 11.71
CA ALA A 225 16.70 -14.90 11.59
C ALA A 225 15.60 -15.52 12.44
N ALA A 226 15.39 -15.02 13.67
CA ALA A 226 14.31 -15.48 14.54
C ALA A 226 12.90 -15.27 13.94
N LEU A 227 12.70 -14.23 13.10
CA LEU A 227 11.43 -14.07 12.39
C LEU A 227 11.35 -14.95 11.13
N GLU A 228 12.46 -15.12 10.42
CA GLU A 228 12.52 -16.00 9.24
C GLU A 228 12.24 -17.47 9.60
N GLU A 229 12.67 -17.94 10.75
CA GLU A 229 12.34 -19.28 11.26
C GLU A 229 10.83 -19.50 11.42
N LEU A 230 10.06 -18.47 11.82
CA LEU A 230 8.61 -18.57 11.97
C LEU A 230 7.88 -18.65 10.62
N VAL A 231 8.51 -18.20 9.55
CA VAL A 231 7.95 -18.19 8.20
C VAL A 231 8.33 -19.45 7.41
N GLY A 232 9.39 -20.14 7.81
CA GLY A 232 9.93 -21.33 7.15
C GLY A 232 10.85 -20.99 5.97
N PRO A 233 11.76 -21.92 5.58
CA PRO A 233 12.72 -21.70 4.50
C PRO A 233 12.04 -21.65 3.12
N GLY A 234 12.46 -20.71 2.28
CA GLY A 234 12.23 -20.75 0.84
C GLY A 234 10.97 -20.07 0.31
N ARG A 235 10.23 -19.27 1.10
CA ARG A 235 9.13 -18.45 0.59
C ARG A 235 9.57 -17.00 0.46
N GLU A 236 9.85 -16.57 -0.78
CA GLU A 236 10.11 -15.18 -1.09
C GLU A 236 8.96 -14.30 -0.56
N LEU A 237 9.34 -13.25 0.17
CA LEU A 237 8.44 -12.17 0.58
C LEU A 237 8.17 -11.32 -0.68
N SER A 238 7.20 -11.72 -1.47
CA SER A 238 6.81 -11.02 -2.72
C SER A 238 5.93 -9.79 -2.42
#